data_f33ec06e7ae457d1490e07e6a7a26dc9
#
_entry.id   f33ec06e7ae457d1490e07e6a7a26dc9
#
_cell.length_a   1.000
_cell.length_b   1.000
_cell.length_c   1.000
_cell.angle_alpha   90.00
_cell.angle_beta   90.00
_cell.angle_gamma   90.00
#
_symmetry.space_group_name_H-M   'P 1'
#
loop_
_entity.id
_entity.type
_entity.pdbx_description
1 polymer ?
#
loop_
_entity_poly.entity_id
_entity_poly.type
_entity_poly.pdbx_seq_one_letter_code
_entity_poly.pdbx_strand_id
1 'polypeptide(L)'
;SSVIRAIAARGVRVDTVCTQTLKADGELQVVDSVLPDYNVAVDEVFDITLTIQNNYPTATEVSVTVVDNDESSESINVSVSANSQDVVLEHSFTSTGLHKLNFIVSGESDSISQNNSYYTYMIVNEHDKILIVESFESEASALKSFLENQTSSDTKYQVTIANVHDSDFPTTLDE
;
A
#
# COMPACT_ATOMS: atom_id res chain seq x y z
N SER A 1 23.32 23.52 6.15
CA SER A 1 22.00 23.68 6.71
C SER A 1 22.09 24.30 8.11
N SER A 2 21.08 25.07 8.51
CA SER A 2 21.01 25.76 9.81
C SER A 2 21.03 24.80 11.00
N VAL A 3 20.48 23.61 10.82
CA VAL A 3 20.40 22.57 11.86
C VAL A 3 21.78 22.02 12.22
N ILE A 4 22.61 21.73 11.24
CA ILE A 4 23.99 21.22 11.47
C ILE A 4 24.83 22.26 12.23
N ARG A 5 24.71 23.55 11.90
CA ARG A 5 25.38 24.63 12.62
C ARG A 5 24.92 24.76 14.08
N ALA A 6 23.61 24.61 14.33
CA ALA A 6 23.05 24.65 15.67
C ALA A 6 23.53 23.46 16.55
N ILE A 7 23.67 22.29 15.97
CA ILE A 7 24.20 21.09 16.65
C ILE A 7 25.71 21.24 16.92
N ALA A 8 26.49 21.70 15.94
CA ALA A 8 27.90 21.95 16.11
C ALA A 8 28.21 23.03 17.16
N ALA A 9 27.36 24.07 17.27
CA ALA A 9 27.48 25.12 18.30
C ALA A 9 27.28 24.59 19.73
N ARG A 10 26.72 23.41 19.91
CA ARG A 10 26.56 22.71 21.20
C ARG A 10 27.72 21.76 21.51
N GLY A 11 28.80 21.84 20.74
CA GLY A 11 29.99 21.00 20.95
C GLY A 11 29.84 19.55 20.46
N VAL A 12 28.74 19.24 19.72
CA VAL A 12 28.56 17.93 19.12
C VAL A 12 29.34 17.87 17.82
N ARG A 13 30.27 16.91 17.70
CA ARG A 13 30.98 16.65 16.44
C ARG A 13 29.99 16.04 15.43
N VAL A 14 29.90 16.68 14.27
CA VAL A 14 29.10 16.18 13.14
C VAL A 14 30.07 15.82 12.02
N ASP A 15 30.22 14.55 11.77
CA ASP A 15 30.99 14.04 10.64
C ASP A 15 30.00 13.74 9.51
N THR A 16 30.19 14.33 8.34
CA THR A 16 29.42 14.02 7.14
C THR A 16 30.28 13.16 6.22
N VAL A 17 29.79 11.96 5.94
CA VAL A 17 30.38 11.13 4.89
C VAL A 17 29.62 11.47 3.59
N CYS A 18 30.31 12.05 2.62
CA CYS A 18 29.78 12.19 1.29
C CYS A 18 29.87 10.81 0.62
N THR A 19 28.77 10.10 0.59
CA THR A 19 28.63 8.96 -0.31
C THR A 19 28.40 9.51 -1.71
N GLN A 20 29.45 9.87 -2.42
CA GLN A 20 29.32 9.95 -3.86
C GLN A 20 28.98 8.54 -4.31
N THR A 21 27.74 8.36 -4.76
CA THR A 21 27.40 7.20 -5.57
C THR A 21 28.28 7.28 -6.81
N LEU A 22 29.40 6.55 -6.80
CA LEU A 22 29.91 6.05 -8.06
C LEU A 22 28.66 5.41 -8.70
N LYS A 23 28.28 5.82 -9.92
CA LYS A 23 27.31 5.04 -10.69
C LYS A 23 27.91 3.64 -10.75
N ALA A 24 27.45 2.78 -9.84
CA ALA A 24 27.76 1.38 -9.95
C ALA A 24 27.07 0.93 -11.23
N ASP A 25 27.82 0.44 -12.17
CA ASP A 25 27.26 -0.24 -13.33
C ASP A 25 26.46 -1.42 -12.76
N GLY A 26 25.14 -1.37 -12.84
CA GLY A 26 24.26 -2.40 -12.31
C GLY A 26 23.72 -2.14 -10.90
N GLU A 27 22.85 -1.17 -10.78
CA GLU A 27 22.17 -0.77 -9.55
C GLU A 27 20.67 -0.72 -9.76
N LEU A 28 19.93 -1.27 -8.82
CA LEU A 28 18.46 -1.24 -8.76
C LEU A 28 18.03 -0.65 -7.42
N GLN A 29 17.03 0.21 -7.43
CA GLN A 29 16.43 0.73 -6.19
C GLN A 29 14.98 1.14 -6.40
N VAL A 30 14.16 1.01 -5.38
CA VAL A 30 12.86 1.70 -5.32
C VAL A 30 13.11 3.12 -4.86
N VAL A 31 12.68 4.10 -5.65
CA VAL A 31 12.89 5.52 -5.34
C VAL A 31 11.62 6.19 -4.83
N ASP A 32 10.45 5.65 -5.17
CA ASP A 32 9.16 6.17 -4.73
C ASP A 32 8.09 5.08 -4.74
N SER A 33 7.01 5.32 -3.97
CA SER A 33 5.80 4.51 -3.99
C SER A 33 4.57 5.40 -3.89
N VAL A 34 3.59 5.17 -4.77
CA VAL A 34 2.29 5.81 -4.72
C VAL A 34 1.26 4.77 -4.25
N LEU A 35 0.65 5.06 -3.11
CA LEU A 35 -0.45 4.32 -2.52
C LEU A 35 -1.76 5.06 -2.80
N PRO A 36 -2.93 4.40 -2.68
CA PRO A 36 -4.21 5.06 -2.71
C PRO A 36 -4.28 6.23 -1.70
N ASP A 37 -4.93 7.32 -2.09
CA ASP A 37 -5.19 8.50 -1.25
C ASP A 37 -6.52 8.42 -0.49
N TYR A 38 -7.23 7.29 -0.62
CA TYR A 38 -8.47 6.96 0.07
C TYR A 38 -8.26 5.89 1.15
N ASN A 39 -9.26 5.69 1.99
CA ASN A 39 -9.24 4.67 3.03
C ASN A 39 -9.43 3.28 2.40
N VAL A 40 -8.40 2.46 2.45
CA VAL A 40 -8.47 1.06 2.01
C VAL A 40 -9.08 0.22 3.12
N ALA A 41 -10.03 -0.65 2.74
CA ALA A 41 -10.63 -1.61 3.65
C ALA A 41 -9.90 -2.97 3.61
N VAL A 42 -10.11 -3.78 4.65
CA VAL A 42 -9.62 -5.17 4.68
C VAL A 42 -10.20 -5.96 3.49
N ASP A 43 -9.39 -6.85 2.90
CA ASP A 43 -9.72 -7.67 1.72
C ASP A 43 -10.05 -6.87 0.43
N GLU A 44 -9.87 -5.54 0.46
CA GLU A 44 -9.97 -4.71 -0.74
C GLU A 44 -8.68 -4.81 -1.55
N VAL A 45 -8.84 -5.08 -2.86
CA VAL A 45 -7.69 -5.10 -3.80
C VAL A 45 -7.48 -3.70 -4.35
N PHE A 46 -6.26 -3.22 -4.26
CA PHE A 46 -5.86 -1.90 -4.75
C PHE A 46 -4.50 -1.94 -5.43
N ASP A 47 -4.23 -0.92 -6.23
CA ASP A 47 -2.97 -0.78 -6.95
C ASP A 47 -1.93 0.01 -6.12
N ILE A 48 -0.72 -0.49 -6.13
CA ILE A 48 0.48 0.20 -5.64
C ILE A 48 1.37 0.50 -6.84
N THR A 49 1.72 1.74 -7.06
CA THR A 49 2.69 2.11 -8.09
C THR A 49 4.06 2.32 -7.46
N LEU A 50 5.05 1.55 -7.90
CA LEU A 50 6.44 1.69 -7.47
C LEU A 50 7.26 2.29 -8.60
N THR A 51 8.02 3.35 -8.31
CA THR A 51 9.03 3.87 -9.23
C THR A 51 10.36 3.17 -8.95
N ILE A 52 10.79 2.33 -9.88
CA ILE A 52 12.05 1.59 -9.79
C ILE A 52 13.08 2.27 -10.68
N GLN A 53 14.20 2.65 -10.09
CA GLN A 53 15.37 3.14 -10.83
C GLN A 53 16.26 1.96 -11.21
N ASN A 54 16.60 1.89 -12.50
CA ASN A 54 17.48 0.90 -13.08
C ASN A 54 18.69 1.60 -13.72
N ASN A 55 19.85 1.47 -13.10
CA ASN A 55 21.10 2.04 -13.59
C ASN A 55 21.88 1.11 -14.54
N TYR A 56 21.29 -0.03 -14.91
CA TYR A 56 21.87 -0.87 -15.98
C TYR A 56 21.66 -0.19 -17.35
N PRO A 57 22.55 -0.46 -18.31
CA PRO A 57 22.46 0.12 -19.66
C PRO A 57 21.27 -0.43 -20.47
N THR A 58 20.67 -1.52 -20.03
CA THR A 58 19.55 -2.22 -20.69
C THR A 58 18.42 -2.51 -19.71
N ALA A 59 17.28 -2.91 -20.23
CA ALA A 59 16.22 -3.46 -19.41
C ALA A 59 16.72 -4.71 -18.65
N THR A 60 16.28 -4.85 -17.41
CA THR A 60 16.75 -5.88 -16.47
C THR A 60 15.55 -6.55 -15.82
N GLU A 61 15.60 -7.87 -15.71
CA GLU A 61 14.60 -8.64 -14.95
C GLU A 61 14.83 -8.39 -13.45
N VAL A 62 13.75 -7.98 -12.78
CA VAL A 62 13.75 -7.60 -11.38
C VAL A 62 12.66 -8.37 -10.66
N SER A 63 13.00 -8.97 -9.53
CA SER A 63 12.02 -9.52 -8.61
C SER A 63 11.61 -8.44 -7.61
N VAL A 64 10.32 -8.19 -7.51
CA VAL A 64 9.72 -7.24 -6.56
C VAL A 64 8.93 -8.01 -5.53
N THR A 65 9.26 -7.84 -4.25
CA THR A 65 8.57 -8.46 -3.12
C THR A 65 7.95 -7.39 -2.24
N VAL A 66 6.68 -7.58 -1.87
CA VAL A 66 6.01 -6.78 -0.85
C VAL A 66 6.08 -7.52 0.48
N VAL A 67 6.52 -6.84 1.52
CA VAL A 67 6.53 -7.36 2.90
C VAL A 67 5.63 -6.47 3.74
N ASP A 68 4.58 -7.04 4.30
CA ASP A 68 3.63 -6.37 5.18
C ASP A 68 3.85 -6.85 6.62
N ASN A 69 4.14 -5.92 7.54
CA ASN A 69 4.37 -6.21 8.97
C ASN A 69 5.32 -7.39 9.21
N ASP A 70 6.40 -7.47 8.41
CA ASP A 70 7.41 -8.53 8.43
C ASP A 70 6.94 -9.90 7.86
N GLU A 71 5.73 -9.97 7.26
CA GLU A 71 5.25 -11.11 6.49
C GLU A 71 5.41 -10.86 4.99
N SER A 72 6.09 -11.77 4.29
CA SER A 72 6.33 -11.62 2.84
C SER A 72 5.13 -12.09 2.04
N SER A 73 4.71 -11.27 1.07
CA SER A 73 3.81 -11.68 0.00
C SER A 73 4.56 -12.43 -1.11
N GLU A 74 3.83 -12.86 -2.13
CA GLU A 74 4.44 -13.40 -3.34
C GLU A 74 5.30 -12.36 -4.05
N SER A 75 6.44 -12.82 -4.57
CA SER A 75 7.31 -11.99 -5.40
C SER A 75 6.87 -12.04 -6.85
N ILE A 76 6.83 -10.90 -7.51
CA ILE A 76 6.60 -10.80 -8.94
C ILE A 76 7.89 -10.49 -9.69
N ASN A 77 8.02 -11.01 -10.91
CA ASN A 77 9.13 -10.69 -11.80
C ASN A 77 8.67 -9.74 -12.88
N VAL A 78 9.37 -8.63 -13.02
CA VAL A 78 9.09 -7.60 -14.02
C VAL A 78 10.35 -7.19 -14.75
N SER A 79 10.21 -6.84 -16.03
CA SER A 79 11.30 -6.28 -16.80
C SER A 79 11.28 -4.76 -16.64
N VAL A 80 12.30 -4.20 -16.00
CA VAL A 80 12.43 -2.76 -15.74
C VAL A 80 13.38 -2.15 -16.77
N SER A 81 12.86 -1.18 -17.52
CA SER A 81 13.62 -0.45 -18.55
C SER A 81 14.80 0.31 -17.94
N ALA A 82 15.82 0.59 -18.75
CA ALA A 82 16.95 1.43 -18.33
C ALA A 82 16.45 2.83 -17.87
N ASN A 83 17.10 3.37 -16.87
CA ASN A 83 16.87 4.62 -16.13
C ASN A 83 15.79 4.53 -15.06
N SER A 84 14.51 4.47 -15.40
CA SER A 84 13.41 4.44 -14.44
C SER A 84 12.14 3.92 -15.08
N GLN A 85 11.34 3.20 -14.30
CA GLN A 85 10.04 2.70 -14.73
C GLN A 85 9.10 2.60 -13.54
N ASP A 86 7.84 2.95 -13.78
CA ASP A 86 6.75 2.69 -12.86
C ASP A 86 6.23 1.26 -13.05
N VAL A 87 6.12 0.54 -11.95
CA VAL A 87 5.61 -0.82 -11.88
C VAL A 87 4.38 -0.81 -10.99
N VAL A 88 3.26 -1.30 -11.52
CA VAL A 88 2.01 -1.41 -10.78
C VAL A 88 1.88 -2.81 -10.20
N LEU A 89 1.55 -2.89 -8.92
CA LEU A 89 1.32 -4.11 -8.16
C LEU A 89 -0.08 -4.08 -7.58
N GLU A 90 -0.82 -5.17 -7.70
CA GLU A 90 -2.05 -5.36 -6.94
C GLU A 90 -1.71 -5.87 -5.53
N HIS A 91 -2.38 -5.33 -4.52
CA HIS A 91 -2.21 -5.75 -3.13
C HIS A 91 -3.54 -5.69 -2.37
N SER A 92 -3.65 -6.47 -1.29
CA SER A 92 -4.77 -6.42 -0.35
C SER A 92 -4.28 -6.76 1.05
N PHE A 93 -4.94 -6.22 2.07
CA PHE A 93 -4.62 -6.50 3.46
C PHE A 93 -5.66 -7.45 4.07
N THR A 94 -5.21 -8.38 4.91
CA THR A 94 -6.08 -9.35 5.60
C THR A 94 -6.46 -8.94 7.02
N SER A 95 -5.97 -7.79 7.50
CA SER A 95 -6.26 -7.26 8.83
C SER A 95 -6.37 -5.74 8.82
N THR A 96 -7.07 -5.20 9.80
CA THR A 96 -7.18 -3.76 10.01
C THR A 96 -6.01 -3.21 10.82
N GLY A 97 -5.81 -1.90 10.77
CA GLY A 97 -4.82 -1.21 11.58
C GLY A 97 -3.69 -0.59 10.77
N LEU A 98 -2.57 -0.33 11.45
CA LEU A 98 -1.40 0.25 10.81
C LEU A 98 -0.55 -0.86 10.19
N HIS A 99 -0.37 -0.79 8.89
CA HIS A 99 0.49 -1.69 8.12
C HIS A 99 1.79 -0.98 7.73
N LYS A 100 2.90 -1.66 7.96
CA LYS A 100 4.23 -1.24 7.52
C LYS A 100 4.58 -2.04 6.28
N LEU A 101 4.61 -1.37 5.14
CA LEU A 101 5.00 -1.97 3.88
C LEU A 101 6.50 -1.76 3.63
N ASN A 102 7.16 -2.83 3.21
CA ASN A 102 8.54 -2.80 2.72
C ASN A 102 8.57 -3.40 1.32
N PHE A 103 8.92 -2.59 0.34
CA PHE A 103 9.12 -3.03 -1.04
C PHE A 103 10.59 -3.38 -1.24
N ILE A 104 10.85 -4.63 -1.60
CA ILE A 104 12.20 -5.14 -1.81
C ILE A 104 12.36 -5.47 -3.29
N VAL A 105 13.37 -4.89 -3.92
CA VAL A 105 13.76 -5.24 -5.29
C VAL A 105 15.04 -6.05 -5.27
N SER A 106 15.14 -7.02 -6.18
CA SER A 106 16.35 -7.81 -6.37
C SER A 106 16.59 -8.13 -7.82
N GLY A 107 17.86 -8.11 -8.25
CA GLY A 107 18.32 -8.46 -9.59
C GLY A 107 19.65 -9.20 -9.51
N GLU A 108 20.02 -9.91 -10.61
CA GLU A 108 21.17 -10.84 -10.60
C GLU A 108 22.52 -10.21 -10.27
N SER A 109 22.70 -8.91 -10.49
CA SER A 109 24.02 -8.27 -10.38
C SER A 109 23.96 -6.93 -9.66
N ASP A 110 23.01 -6.79 -8.74
CA ASP A 110 22.85 -5.58 -7.96
C ASP A 110 24.04 -5.38 -7.02
N SER A 111 24.67 -4.20 -7.09
CA SER A 111 25.92 -3.93 -6.39
C SER A 111 25.71 -3.41 -4.97
N ILE A 112 24.53 -2.85 -4.64
CA ILE A 112 24.27 -2.23 -3.33
C ILE A 112 22.94 -2.72 -2.77
N SER A 113 22.90 -3.89 -2.19
CA SER A 113 21.68 -4.47 -1.63
C SER A 113 21.04 -3.67 -0.47
N GLN A 114 21.75 -2.70 0.11
CA GLN A 114 21.27 -1.91 1.24
C GLN A 114 20.21 -0.88 0.87
N ASN A 115 20.10 -0.49 -0.40
CA ASN A 115 19.10 0.49 -0.89
C ASN A 115 17.95 -0.15 -1.67
N ASN A 116 17.88 -1.47 -1.68
CA ASN A 116 16.84 -2.24 -2.36
C ASN A 116 15.53 -2.26 -1.61
N SER A 117 15.48 -1.71 -0.41
CA SER A 117 14.30 -1.68 0.45
C SER A 117 13.73 -0.27 0.57
N TYR A 118 12.44 -0.13 0.30
CA TYR A 118 11.70 1.12 0.46
C TYR A 118 10.52 0.90 1.40
N TYR A 119 10.39 1.76 2.42
CA TYR A 119 9.38 1.61 3.46
C TYR A 119 8.31 2.68 3.36
N THR A 120 7.07 2.27 3.53
CA THR A 120 5.92 3.16 3.67
C THR A 120 4.93 2.60 4.68
N TYR A 121 3.89 3.36 5.00
CA TYR A 121 2.87 2.96 5.97
C TYR A 121 1.49 3.26 5.41
N MET A 122 0.53 2.40 5.76
CA MET A 122 -0.86 2.56 5.41
C MET A 122 -1.76 2.19 6.59
N ILE A 123 -2.88 2.90 6.74
CA ILE A 123 -3.93 2.54 7.71
C ILE A 123 -5.03 1.83 6.94
N VAL A 124 -5.38 0.64 7.39
CA VAL A 124 -6.43 -0.21 6.83
C VAL A 124 -7.61 -0.22 7.77
N ASN A 125 -8.80 0.04 7.26
CA ASN A 125 -10.02 0.11 8.04
C ASN A 125 -10.92 -1.12 7.79
N GLU A 126 -11.94 -1.29 8.65
CA GLU A 126 -13.06 -2.17 8.32
C GLU A 126 -13.89 -1.55 7.20
N HIS A 127 -14.67 -2.38 6.51
CA HIS A 127 -15.69 -1.87 5.59
C HIS A 127 -16.74 -1.06 6.36
N ASP A 128 -17.19 0.03 5.75
CA ASP A 128 -18.32 0.78 6.27
C ASP A 128 -19.58 -0.09 6.29
N LYS A 129 -20.25 -0.14 7.45
CA LYS A 129 -21.45 -0.94 7.67
C LYS A 129 -22.69 -0.09 7.44
N ILE A 130 -23.57 -0.55 6.55
CA ILE A 130 -24.85 0.09 6.26
C ILE A 130 -25.98 -0.84 6.68
N LEU A 131 -26.83 -0.37 7.59
CA LEU A 131 -28.06 -1.05 7.93
C LEU A 131 -29.22 -0.41 7.15
N ILE A 132 -29.88 -1.19 6.31
CA ILE A 132 -31.12 -0.81 5.63
C ILE A 132 -32.27 -1.45 6.37
N VAL A 133 -33.21 -0.62 6.81
CA VAL A 133 -34.42 -1.09 7.48
C VAL A 133 -35.59 -1.09 6.47
N GLU A 134 -36.25 -2.24 6.29
CA GLU A 134 -37.39 -2.38 5.39
C GLU A 134 -38.66 -2.80 6.15
N SER A 135 -39.85 -2.41 5.61
CA SER A 135 -41.13 -2.82 6.15
C SER A 135 -41.74 -4.00 5.41
N PHE A 136 -41.38 -4.17 4.15
CA PHE A 136 -41.86 -5.27 3.31
C PHE A 136 -40.65 -6.04 2.79
N GLU A 137 -40.78 -7.36 2.78
CA GLU A 137 -39.72 -8.25 2.32
C GLU A 137 -39.25 -7.91 0.90
N SER A 138 -37.94 -7.83 0.73
CA SER A 138 -37.28 -7.53 -0.55
C SER A 138 -37.39 -6.09 -1.07
N GLU A 139 -38.00 -5.17 -0.32
CA GLU A 139 -38.14 -3.76 -0.72
C GLU A 139 -36.77 -3.09 -0.94
N ALA A 140 -35.79 -3.42 -0.10
CA ALA A 140 -34.43 -2.85 -0.13
C ALA A 140 -33.44 -3.61 -1.02
N SER A 141 -33.84 -4.71 -1.66
CA SER A 141 -32.94 -5.60 -2.41
C SER A 141 -32.17 -4.89 -3.53
N ALA A 142 -32.86 -3.99 -4.26
CA ALA A 142 -32.23 -3.24 -5.35
C ALA A 142 -31.21 -2.23 -4.82
N LEU A 143 -31.52 -1.57 -3.69
CA LEU A 143 -30.61 -0.63 -3.05
C LEU A 143 -29.38 -1.35 -2.48
N LYS A 144 -29.58 -2.49 -1.81
CA LYS A 144 -28.47 -3.34 -1.35
C LYS A 144 -27.55 -3.72 -2.51
N SER A 145 -28.12 -4.27 -3.60
CA SER A 145 -27.34 -4.66 -4.78
C SER A 145 -26.61 -3.46 -5.40
N PHE A 146 -27.23 -2.29 -5.41
CA PHE A 146 -26.59 -1.09 -5.90
C PHE A 146 -25.38 -0.69 -5.04
N LEU A 147 -25.53 -0.68 -3.71
CA LEU A 147 -24.46 -0.31 -2.78
C LEU A 147 -23.29 -1.31 -2.78
N GLU A 148 -23.58 -2.62 -2.84
CA GLU A 148 -22.59 -3.68 -2.88
C GLU A 148 -21.86 -3.79 -4.24
N ASN A 149 -22.49 -3.33 -5.33
CA ASN A 149 -21.93 -3.39 -6.68
C ASN A 149 -21.37 -2.04 -7.17
N GLN A 150 -21.17 -1.08 -6.29
CA GLN A 150 -20.48 0.15 -6.66
C GLN A 150 -19.04 -0.20 -7.03
N THR A 151 -18.77 -0.29 -8.33
CA THR A 151 -17.45 -0.59 -8.89
C THR A 151 -16.54 0.63 -8.99
N SER A 152 -16.96 1.79 -8.52
CA SER A 152 -16.10 2.96 -8.42
C SER A 152 -15.31 2.90 -7.11
N SER A 153 -14.18 2.32 -7.19
CA SER A 153 -12.90 2.46 -6.50
C SER A 153 -12.84 2.67 -4.98
N ASP A 154 -13.84 3.13 -4.25
CA ASP A 154 -13.50 3.80 -3.01
C ASP A 154 -14.11 3.24 -1.74
N THR A 155 -15.11 2.40 -1.76
CA THR A 155 -15.60 1.79 -0.50
C THR A 155 -16.55 0.63 -0.79
N LYS A 156 -16.18 -0.57 -0.43
CA LYS A 156 -17.13 -1.68 -0.37
C LYS A 156 -17.90 -1.58 0.93
N TYR A 157 -19.19 -1.27 0.83
CA TYR A 157 -20.08 -1.27 1.98
C TYR A 157 -20.47 -2.69 2.36
N GLN A 158 -20.45 -2.97 3.66
CA GLN A 158 -21.10 -4.16 4.20
C GLN A 158 -22.57 -3.82 4.49
N VAL A 159 -23.48 -4.25 3.61
CA VAL A 159 -24.90 -3.89 3.70
C VAL A 159 -25.71 -5.00 4.36
N THR A 160 -26.34 -4.67 5.48
CA THR A 160 -27.30 -5.56 6.16
C THR A 160 -28.71 -5.04 5.96
N ILE A 161 -29.68 -5.91 5.63
CA ILE A 161 -31.10 -5.58 5.61
C ILE A 161 -31.74 -6.17 6.86
N ALA A 162 -32.53 -5.37 7.57
CA ALA A 162 -33.35 -5.80 8.69
C ALA A 162 -34.82 -5.42 8.43
N ASN A 163 -35.74 -6.37 8.60
CA ASN A 163 -37.17 -6.11 8.49
C ASN A 163 -37.72 -5.74 9.88
N VAL A 164 -38.51 -4.67 9.96
CA VAL A 164 -39.09 -4.19 11.24
C VAL A 164 -40.01 -5.20 11.90
N HIS A 165 -40.48 -6.18 11.14
CA HIS A 165 -41.42 -7.22 11.63
C HIS A 165 -40.69 -8.51 12.05
N ASP A 166 -39.40 -8.61 11.85
CA ASP A 166 -38.61 -9.76 12.28
C ASP A 166 -38.46 -9.80 13.81
N SER A 167 -38.51 -11.01 14.35
CA SER A 167 -38.40 -11.22 15.82
C SER A 167 -37.01 -10.81 16.38
N ASP A 168 -36.03 -10.76 15.52
CA ASP A 168 -34.61 -10.45 15.79
C ASP A 168 -34.22 -9.03 15.30
N PHE A 169 -35.23 -8.19 15.00
CA PHE A 169 -34.96 -6.80 14.69
C PHE A 169 -34.22 -6.12 15.85
N PRO A 170 -33.07 -5.50 15.58
CA PRO A 170 -32.24 -4.93 16.64
C PRO A 170 -32.97 -3.80 17.36
N THR A 171 -33.09 -3.91 18.68
CA THR A 171 -33.70 -2.89 19.54
C THR A 171 -32.75 -1.77 19.92
N THR A 172 -31.44 -1.99 19.69
CA THR A 172 -30.37 -1.02 19.88
C THR A 172 -29.42 -1.11 18.67
N LEU A 173 -28.92 0.05 18.24
CA LEU A 173 -27.81 0.13 17.30
C LEU A 173 -26.54 0.23 18.15
N ASP A 174 -25.72 -0.80 18.14
CA ASP A 174 -24.39 -0.73 18.70
C ASP A 174 -23.48 -0.04 17.67
N GLU A 175 -22.78 1.01 18.09
CA GLU A 175 -21.83 1.78 17.27
C GLU A 175 -20.54 1.00 17.04
#